data_231bca0eb8296c456697c600c54486d4
#
_entry.id   231bca0eb8296c456697c600c54486d4
#
_cell.length_a   1.000
_cell.length_b   1.000
_cell.length_c   1.000
_cell.angle_alpha   90.00
_cell.angle_beta   90.00
_cell.angle_gamma   90.00
#
_symmetry.space_group_name_H-M   'P 1'
#
loop_
_entity.id
_entity.type
_entity.pdbx_description
1 polymer ?
#
loop_
_entity_poly.entity_id
_entity_poly.type
_entity_poly.pdbx_seq_one_letter_code
_entity_poly.pdbx_strand_id
1 'polypeptide(L)'
;MARVKGAMMTRKRRNKMLKLASGYWGSKSKHFKMAKEAVYKSGNYAFVGRKLKKRDFRRLWITRISAAVLPYDINYSRFMNGLKKAGIELNRKALSELAIADPAAFKALVEAAKKAL
;
A
#
# COMPACT_ATOMS: atom_id res chain seq x y z
N MET A 1 30.89 -36.49 -31.15
CA MET A 1 30.27 -35.67 -30.08
C MET A 1 28.77 -35.62 -30.28
N ALA A 2 28.00 -35.89 -29.24
CA ALA A 2 26.54 -35.74 -29.32
C ALA A 2 26.17 -34.22 -29.41
N ARG A 3 25.35 -33.86 -30.41
CA ARG A 3 24.85 -32.49 -30.59
C ARG A 3 23.85 -32.13 -29.48
N VAL A 4 24.13 -31.12 -28.67
CA VAL A 4 23.18 -30.63 -27.67
C VAL A 4 22.01 -29.94 -28.37
N LYS A 5 20.81 -30.48 -28.20
CA LYS A 5 19.56 -29.88 -28.73
C LYS A 5 18.85 -29.13 -27.61
N GLY A 6 18.87 -27.80 -27.65
CA GLY A 6 18.24 -26.93 -26.64
C GLY A 6 16.73 -26.79 -26.72
N ALA A 7 16.06 -27.51 -27.65
CA ALA A 7 14.63 -27.33 -27.95
C ALA A 7 13.72 -27.53 -26.73
N MET A 8 13.92 -28.61 -25.96
CA MET A 8 13.10 -28.90 -24.78
C MET A 8 13.28 -27.85 -23.67
N MET A 9 14.50 -27.45 -23.40
CA MET A 9 14.81 -26.44 -22.40
C MET A 9 14.23 -25.07 -22.78
N THR A 10 14.33 -24.70 -24.05
CA THR A 10 13.73 -23.45 -24.58
C THR A 10 12.22 -23.48 -24.47
N ARG A 11 11.57 -24.59 -24.83
CA ARG A 11 10.11 -24.79 -24.73
C ARG A 11 9.65 -24.67 -23.27
N LYS A 12 10.33 -25.35 -22.35
CA LYS A 12 10.02 -25.32 -20.92
C LYS A 12 10.11 -23.89 -20.34
N ARG A 13 11.16 -23.16 -20.70
CA ARG A 13 11.34 -21.74 -20.29
C ARG A 13 10.25 -20.82 -20.86
N ARG A 14 9.91 -20.97 -22.14
CA ARG A 14 8.85 -20.18 -22.78
C ARG A 14 7.47 -20.47 -22.19
N ASN A 15 7.16 -21.74 -21.97
CA ASN A 15 5.91 -22.17 -21.34
C ASN A 15 5.75 -21.61 -19.92
N LYS A 16 6.84 -21.53 -19.16
CA LYS A 16 6.82 -20.89 -17.83
C LYS A 16 6.38 -19.43 -17.92
N MET A 17 6.90 -18.65 -18.88
CA MET A 17 6.51 -17.26 -19.06
C MET A 17 5.07 -17.11 -19.54
N LEU A 18 4.62 -17.95 -20.47
CA LEU A 18 3.24 -17.95 -20.95
C LEU A 18 2.24 -18.33 -19.83
N LYS A 19 2.62 -19.26 -18.95
CA LYS A 19 1.82 -19.62 -17.78
C LYS A 19 1.66 -18.44 -16.82
N LEU A 20 2.73 -17.65 -16.58
CA LEU A 20 2.65 -16.43 -15.76
C LEU A 20 1.80 -15.33 -16.41
N ALA A 21 1.74 -15.30 -17.73
CA ALA A 21 0.92 -14.35 -18.50
C ALA A 21 -0.53 -14.83 -18.74
N SER A 22 -0.93 -15.95 -18.16
CA SER A 22 -2.29 -16.47 -18.29
C SER A 22 -3.31 -15.42 -17.82
N GLY A 23 -4.37 -15.22 -18.61
CA GLY A 23 -5.40 -14.20 -18.33
C GLY A 23 -5.07 -12.79 -18.78
N TYR A 24 -3.88 -12.53 -19.34
CA TYR A 24 -3.55 -11.23 -19.87
C TYR A 24 -4.30 -10.95 -21.19
N TRP A 25 -4.60 -9.69 -21.43
CA TRP A 25 -5.37 -9.25 -22.58
C TRP A 25 -4.71 -9.57 -23.93
N GLY A 26 -5.49 -10.16 -24.83
CA GLY A 26 -5.12 -10.38 -26.23
C GLY A 26 -3.84 -11.22 -26.42
N SER A 27 -2.94 -10.75 -27.27
CA SER A 27 -1.69 -11.43 -27.61
C SER A 27 -0.69 -11.53 -26.47
N LYS A 28 -0.84 -10.71 -25.42
CA LYS A 28 0.00 -10.75 -24.22
C LYS A 28 -0.09 -12.07 -23.44
N SER A 29 -1.17 -12.84 -23.60
CA SER A 29 -1.31 -14.18 -23.02
C SER A 29 -0.86 -15.30 -23.94
N LYS A 30 -0.69 -15.07 -25.24
CA LYS A 30 -0.47 -16.13 -26.25
C LYS A 30 0.90 -16.06 -26.92
N HIS A 31 1.39 -14.86 -27.26
CA HIS A 31 2.67 -14.68 -27.94
C HIS A 31 3.80 -14.45 -26.95
N PHE A 32 4.82 -15.33 -26.97
CA PHE A 32 5.92 -15.33 -26.00
C PHE A 32 6.62 -13.97 -25.86
N LYS A 33 6.90 -13.27 -26.97
CA LYS A 33 7.57 -11.96 -26.93
C LYS A 33 6.74 -10.94 -26.15
N MET A 34 5.47 -10.82 -26.46
CA MET A 34 4.53 -9.91 -25.78
C MET A 34 4.27 -10.34 -24.33
N ALA A 35 4.12 -11.63 -24.08
CA ALA A 35 3.94 -12.17 -22.74
C ALA A 35 5.12 -11.88 -21.82
N LYS A 36 6.34 -12.07 -22.30
CA LYS A 36 7.57 -11.81 -21.56
C LYS A 36 7.64 -10.33 -21.11
N GLU A 37 7.41 -9.40 -22.03
CA GLU A 37 7.42 -7.96 -21.74
C GLU A 37 6.33 -7.59 -20.73
N ALA A 38 5.12 -8.13 -20.91
CA ALA A 38 3.99 -7.88 -20.00
C ALA A 38 4.26 -8.39 -18.57
N VAL A 39 4.83 -9.60 -18.43
CA VAL A 39 5.20 -10.18 -17.13
C VAL A 39 6.30 -9.37 -16.44
N TYR A 40 7.32 -8.94 -17.17
CA TYR A 40 8.37 -8.08 -16.60
C TYR A 40 7.81 -6.73 -16.15
N LYS A 41 6.94 -6.11 -16.94
CA LYS A 41 6.27 -4.87 -16.57
C LYS A 41 5.41 -5.04 -15.32
N SER A 42 4.66 -6.13 -15.23
CA SER A 42 3.88 -6.49 -14.05
C SER A 42 4.75 -6.62 -12.79
N GLY A 43 5.91 -7.30 -12.91
CA GLY A 43 6.87 -7.42 -11.82
C GLY A 43 7.40 -6.07 -11.34
N ASN A 44 7.74 -5.17 -12.27
CA ASN A 44 8.18 -3.81 -11.95
C ASN A 44 7.07 -3.02 -11.25
N TYR A 45 5.83 -3.11 -11.74
CA TYR A 45 4.70 -2.43 -11.09
C TYR A 45 4.40 -3.00 -9.70
N ALA A 46 4.52 -4.31 -9.51
CA ALA A 46 4.37 -4.93 -8.20
C ALA A 46 5.43 -4.42 -7.21
N PHE A 47 6.69 -4.28 -7.65
CA PHE A 47 7.76 -3.71 -6.83
C PHE A 47 7.49 -2.26 -6.43
N VAL A 48 7.15 -1.41 -7.41
CA VAL A 48 6.80 -0.01 -7.17
C VAL A 48 5.55 0.11 -6.29
N GLY A 49 4.52 -0.68 -6.58
CA GLY A 49 3.27 -0.69 -5.83
C GLY A 49 3.45 -1.04 -4.36
N ARG A 50 4.31 -2.03 -4.04
CA ARG A 50 4.62 -2.34 -2.64
C ARG A 50 5.33 -1.19 -1.90
N LYS A 51 6.15 -0.40 -2.60
CA LYS A 51 6.76 0.82 -2.02
C LYS A 51 5.75 1.95 -1.85
N LEU A 52 4.87 2.15 -2.83
CA LEU A 52 3.83 3.17 -2.79
C LEU A 52 2.75 2.87 -1.74
N LYS A 53 2.42 1.61 -1.52
CA LYS A 53 1.42 1.16 -0.55
C LYS A 53 1.60 1.81 0.84
N LYS A 54 2.84 1.94 1.31
CA LYS A 54 3.13 2.59 2.60
C LYS A 54 2.73 4.06 2.61
N ARG A 55 2.96 4.77 1.50
CA ARG A 55 2.60 6.19 1.35
C ARG A 55 1.09 6.38 1.25
N ASP A 56 0.43 5.49 0.51
CA ASP A 56 -1.01 5.57 0.29
C ASP A 56 -1.79 5.28 1.57
N PHE A 57 -1.41 4.25 2.33
CA PHE A 57 -2.01 3.99 3.63
C PHE A 57 -1.78 5.11 4.63
N ARG A 58 -0.57 5.68 4.67
CA ARG A 58 -0.31 6.83 5.55
C ARG A 58 -1.19 8.03 5.18
N ARG A 59 -1.38 8.31 3.90
CA ARG A 59 -2.28 9.37 3.42
C ARG A 59 -3.71 9.09 3.86
N LEU A 60 -4.18 7.86 3.69
CA LEU A 60 -5.53 7.44 4.12
C LEU A 60 -5.73 7.65 5.63
N TRP A 61 -4.79 7.23 6.47
CA TRP A 61 -4.88 7.45 7.92
C TRP A 61 -4.93 8.93 8.28
N ILE A 62 -4.10 9.76 7.66
CA ILE A 62 -4.10 11.20 7.86
C ILE A 62 -5.46 11.81 7.49
N THR A 63 -6.04 11.42 6.36
CA THR A 63 -7.36 11.88 5.92
C THR A 63 -8.46 11.49 6.93
N ARG A 64 -8.44 10.26 7.43
CA ARG A 64 -9.39 9.77 8.43
C ARG A 64 -9.28 10.53 9.76
N ILE A 65 -8.06 10.71 10.26
CA ILE A 65 -7.82 11.48 11.48
C ILE A 65 -8.26 12.92 11.29
N SER A 66 -7.93 13.56 10.15
CA SER A 66 -8.33 14.93 9.85
C SER A 66 -9.85 15.11 9.87
N ALA A 67 -10.59 14.18 9.27
CA ALA A 67 -12.05 14.18 9.31
C ALA A 67 -12.59 13.98 10.73
N ALA A 68 -11.96 13.11 11.51
CA ALA A 68 -12.39 12.81 12.88
C ALA A 68 -12.13 13.95 13.88
N VAL A 69 -11.12 14.77 13.66
CA VAL A 69 -10.83 15.93 14.55
C VAL A 69 -11.60 17.20 14.18
N LEU A 70 -12.14 17.27 12.96
CA LEU A 70 -12.86 18.44 12.46
C LEU A 70 -14.03 18.88 13.35
N PRO A 71 -14.91 17.95 13.85
CA PRO A 71 -16.01 18.31 14.74
C PRO A 71 -15.59 18.91 16.07
N TYR A 72 -14.32 18.82 16.41
CA TYR A 72 -13.76 19.35 17.67
C TYR A 72 -13.01 20.68 17.47
N ASP A 73 -13.17 21.37 16.36
CA ASP A 73 -12.53 22.67 16.04
C ASP A 73 -11.00 22.64 16.17
N ILE A 74 -10.37 21.52 15.85
CA ILE A 74 -8.93 21.36 15.83
C ILE A 74 -8.48 20.78 14.49
N ASN A 75 -7.38 21.28 13.94
CA ASN A 75 -6.82 20.72 12.73
C ASN A 75 -5.82 19.58 13.03
N TYR A 76 -5.55 18.74 12.03
CA TYR A 76 -4.65 17.61 12.15
C TYR A 76 -3.27 17.97 12.73
N SER A 77 -2.67 19.06 12.28
CA SER A 77 -1.33 19.47 12.70
C SER A 77 -1.29 19.86 14.19
N ARG A 78 -2.28 20.62 14.65
CA ARG A 78 -2.42 20.99 16.07
C ARG A 78 -2.70 19.76 16.93
N PHE A 79 -3.59 18.87 16.48
CA PHE A 79 -3.88 17.62 17.18
C PHE A 79 -2.62 16.77 17.38
N MET A 80 -1.83 16.53 16.32
CA MET A 80 -0.59 15.76 16.40
C MET A 80 0.46 16.44 17.29
N ASN A 81 0.53 17.78 17.29
CA ASN A 81 1.41 18.54 18.19
C ASN A 81 0.96 18.42 19.65
N GLY A 82 -0.35 18.52 19.90
CA GLY A 82 -0.93 18.34 21.23
C GLY A 82 -0.66 16.94 21.80
N LEU A 83 -0.85 15.88 21.01
CA LEU A 83 -0.50 14.51 21.44
C LEU A 83 0.98 14.38 21.78
N LYS A 84 1.86 14.97 20.98
CA LYS A 84 3.30 14.96 21.24
C LYS A 84 3.65 15.67 22.54
N LYS A 85 3.06 16.83 22.81
CA LYS A 85 3.24 17.58 24.07
C LYS A 85 2.67 16.82 25.28
N ALA A 86 1.55 16.12 25.10
CA ALA A 86 0.95 15.28 26.12
C ALA A 86 1.72 13.98 26.38
N GLY A 87 2.81 13.70 25.65
CA GLY A 87 3.59 12.47 25.79
C GLY A 87 2.88 11.21 25.24
N ILE A 88 1.85 11.37 24.40
CA ILE A 88 1.08 10.26 23.83
C ILE A 88 1.68 9.85 22.51
N GLU A 89 2.38 8.70 22.51
CA GLU A 89 3.06 8.14 21.33
C GLU A 89 2.20 7.08 20.63
N LEU A 90 1.12 7.50 19.99
CA LEU A 90 0.30 6.63 19.16
C LEU A 90 0.62 6.84 17.67
N ASN A 91 0.75 5.72 16.93
CA ASN A 91 0.97 5.79 15.49
C ASN A 91 -0.34 6.17 14.76
N ARG A 92 -0.21 6.67 13.52
CA ARG A 92 -1.35 7.15 12.72
C ARG A 92 -2.33 6.04 12.37
N LYS A 93 -1.86 4.80 12.25
CA LYS A 93 -2.72 3.64 12.00
C LYS A 93 -3.65 3.43 13.20
N ALA A 94 -3.10 3.33 14.40
CA ALA A 94 -3.87 3.14 15.62
C ALA A 94 -4.86 4.29 15.86
N LEU A 95 -4.43 5.54 15.67
CA LEU A 95 -5.31 6.71 15.76
C LEU A 95 -6.47 6.66 14.77
N SER A 96 -6.21 6.25 13.52
CA SER A 96 -7.24 6.16 12.50
C SER A 96 -8.22 4.99 12.74
N GLU A 97 -7.76 3.90 13.30
CA GLU A 97 -8.58 2.75 13.69
C GLU A 97 -9.43 3.09 14.92
N LEU A 98 -8.85 3.74 15.91
CA LEU A 98 -9.55 4.21 17.12
C LEU A 98 -10.66 5.21 16.78
N ALA A 99 -10.40 6.12 15.86
CA ALA A 99 -11.40 7.10 15.41
C ALA A 99 -12.66 6.47 14.79
N ILE A 100 -12.56 5.23 14.28
CA ILE A 100 -13.67 4.49 13.67
C ILE A 100 -14.29 3.53 14.69
N ALA A 101 -13.47 2.79 15.43
CA ALA A 101 -13.92 1.73 16.32
C ALA A 101 -14.46 2.26 17.65
N ASP A 102 -13.83 3.29 18.21
CA ASP A 102 -14.22 3.89 19.50
C ASP A 102 -14.10 5.43 19.47
N PRO A 103 -15.15 6.11 19.00
CA PRO A 103 -15.18 7.58 18.99
C PRO A 103 -15.07 8.22 20.37
N ALA A 104 -15.49 7.51 21.46
CA ALA A 104 -15.42 8.06 22.81
C ALA A 104 -13.98 8.11 23.32
N ALA A 105 -13.21 7.02 23.12
CA ALA A 105 -11.79 7.01 23.42
C ALA A 105 -11.01 8.01 22.54
N PHE A 106 -11.37 8.17 21.27
CA PHE A 106 -10.77 9.16 20.40
C PHE A 106 -11.04 10.60 20.87
N LYS A 107 -12.26 10.89 21.35
CA LYS A 107 -12.62 12.20 21.94
C LYS A 107 -11.73 12.50 23.15
N ALA A 108 -11.50 11.53 24.05
CA ALA A 108 -10.61 11.72 25.19
C ALA A 108 -9.17 12.11 24.78
N LEU A 109 -8.66 11.51 23.67
CA LEU A 109 -7.36 11.89 23.11
C LEU A 109 -7.37 13.31 22.54
N VAL A 110 -8.45 13.73 21.90
CA VAL A 110 -8.58 15.12 21.42
C VAL A 110 -8.60 16.12 22.59
N GLU A 111 -9.30 15.81 23.67
CA GLU A 111 -9.34 16.66 24.85
C GLU A 111 -7.95 16.75 25.55
N ALA A 112 -7.26 15.61 25.67
CA ALA A 112 -5.89 15.58 26.19
C ALA A 112 -4.93 16.42 25.30
N ALA A 113 -5.03 16.28 23.99
CA ALA A 113 -4.24 17.07 23.06
C ALA A 113 -4.54 18.58 23.13
N LYS A 114 -5.80 18.96 23.31
CA LYS A 114 -6.20 20.38 23.48
C LYS A 114 -5.66 20.98 24.80
N LYS A 115 -5.65 20.20 25.87
CA LYS A 115 -5.12 20.64 27.18
C LYS A 115 -3.60 20.87 27.17
N ALA A 116 -2.88 20.19 26.27
CA ALA A 116 -1.43 20.27 26.16
C ALA A 116 -0.95 21.36 25.17
N LEU A 117 -1.86 22.02 24.47
CA LEU A 117 -1.52 23.04 23.45
C LEU A 117 -1.38 24.42 24.07
#